data_671058051a3158c32da3485a709ef603
#
_entry.id   671058051a3158c32da3485a709ef603
#
_cell.length_a   1.000
_cell.length_b   1.000
_cell.length_c   1.000
_cell.angle_alpha   90.00
_cell.angle_beta   90.00
_cell.angle_gamma   90.00
#
_symmetry.space_group_name_H-M   'P 1'
#
loop_
_entity.id
_entity.type
_entity.pdbx_description
1 polymer ?
#
loop_
_entity_poly.entity_id
_entity_poly.type
_entity_poly.pdbx_seq_one_letter_code
_entity_poly.pdbx_strand_id
1 'polypeptide(L)'
;GDVFSAQFCIMASGCLSSANMPKFDGLDDFAGRKFHTGRWPHEPVDFTGRRVGVIGTGSSGVQAIQEIAGQAEHLTVFQRTPSYVVEAFNRPLGDDEQRNIKAHYQELRAAAKKTFGGFNTVMNDQSALSVSEREFRQRMEEAWNSGGIGFLAAFNDFGFHEEANKRGQEFVRDKIRHAVDDPVTVEMLLPYHILGCKRLCLGTNYY
;
A
#
# COMPACT_ATOMS: atom_id res chain seq x y z
N GLY A 1 0.03 9.76 -37.03
CA GLY A 1 0.15 8.46 -36.35
C GLY A 1 0.10 7.37 -37.43
N ASP A 2 0.70 6.23 -37.16
CA ASP A 2 0.74 5.10 -38.09
C ASP A 2 -0.62 4.40 -38.09
N VAL A 3 -1.00 3.86 -39.24
CA VAL A 3 -2.23 3.10 -39.46
C VAL A 3 -1.88 1.64 -39.61
N PHE A 4 -2.50 0.80 -38.78
CA PHE A 4 -2.34 -0.65 -38.82
C PHE A 4 -3.64 -1.32 -39.25
N SER A 5 -3.55 -2.39 -40.03
CA SER A 5 -4.67 -3.26 -40.38
C SER A 5 -4.45 -4.64 -39.75
N ALA A 6 -5.43 -5.15 -39.03
CA ALA A 6 -5.35 -6.43 -38.37
C ALA A 6 -6.72 -7.11 -38.30
N GLN A 7 -6.74 -8.45 -38.28
CA GLN A 7 -7.99 -9.20 -38.11
C GLN A 7 -8.59 -9.03 -36.72
N PHE A 8 -7.74 -8.86 -35.69
CA PHE A 8 -8.14 -8.67 -34.31
C PHE A 8 -7.38 -7.49 -33.72
N CYS A 9 -8.04 -6.66 -32.91
CA CYS A 9 -7.45 -5.59 -32.15
C CYS A 9 -7.66 -5.86 -30.64
N ILE A 10 -6.55 -6.04 -29.89
CA ILE A 10 -6.58 -6.25 -28.44
C ILE A 10 -6.13 -4.96 -27.77
N MET A 11 -7.09 -4.23 -27.17
CA MET A 11 -6.86 -2.97 -26.47
C MET A 11 -6.31 -3.23 -25.06
N ALA A 12 -5.06 -3.65 -24.94
CA ALA A 12 -4.41 -3.92 -23.66
C ALA A 12 -3.97 -2.63 -22.93
N SER A 13 -4.82 -1.61 -22.90
CA SER A 13 -4.52 -0.26 -22.38
C SER A 13 -4.52 -0.16 -20.85
N GLY A 14 -4.97 -1.19 -20.13
CA GLY A 14 -5.08 -1.20 -18.68
C GLY A 14 -6.23 -0.34 -18.13
N CYS A 15 -6.45 -0.40 -16.82
CA CYS A 15 -7.53 0.32 -16.14
C CYS A 15 -7.11 1.67 -15.53
N LEU A 16 -5.83 1.98 -15.47
CA LEU A 16 -5.28 3.19 -14.82
C LEU A 16 -4.60 4.16 -15.80
N SER A 17 -4.76 3.96 -17.10
CA SER A 17 -4.14 4.79 -18.14
C SER A 17 -4.70 6.21 -18.22
N SER A 18 -5.92 6.43 -17.69
CA SER A 18 -6.55 7.74 -17.62
C SER A 18 -6.76 8.17 -16.17
N ALA A 19 -6.24 9.34 -15.80
CA ALA A 19 -6.50 9.93 -14.49
C ALA A 19 -7.94 10.44 -14.44
N ASN A 20 -8.68 10.03 -13.41
CA ASN A 20 -10.02 10.53 -13.15
C ASN A 20 -9.96 11.62 -12.07
N MET A 21 -10.15 12.88 -12.49
CA MET A 21 -10.27 13.99 -11.57
C MET A 21 -11.67 13.98 -10.94
N PRO A 22 -11.79 13.87 -9.61
CA PRO A 22 -13.08 13.96 -8.96
C PRO A 22 -13.68 15.34 -9.14
N LYS A 23 -15.00 15.39 -9.28
CA LYS A 23 -15.74 16.65 -9.36
C LYS A 23 -16.05 17.12 -7.94
N PHE A 24 -15.35 18.13 -7.50
CA PHE A 24 -15.64 18.84 -6.25
C PHE A 24 -16.16 20.24 -6.56
N ASP A 25 -17.23 20.64 -5.89
CA ASP A 25 -17.72 22.01 -5.98
C ASP A 25 -16.64 22.96 -5.48
N GLY A 26 -16.36 24.03 -6.23
CA GLY A 26 -15.32 25.01 -5.90
C GLY A 26 -13.88 24.56 -6.20
N LEU A 27 -13.66 23.41 -6.83
CA LEU A 27 -12.30 22.95 -7.17
C LEU A 27 -11.57 23.98 -8.07
N ASP A 28 -12.29 24.61 -8.98
CA ASP A 28 -11.72 25.62 -9.89
C ASP A 28 -11.50 26.98 -9.23
N ASP A 29 -12.18 27.26 -8.12
CA ASP A 29 -12.00 28.47 -7.31
C ASP A 29 -10.78 28.38 -6.38
N PHE A 30 -10.21 27.17 -6.21
CA PHE A 30 -9.01 27.00 -5.39
C PHE A 30 -7.80 27.63 -6.06
N ALA A 31 -7.32 28.73 -5.48
CA ALA A 31 -6.20 29.52 -6.01
C ALA A 31 -4.81 28.84 -5.87
N GLY A 32 -4.70 27.78 -5.06
CA GLY A 32 -3.45 27.03 -4.85
C GLY A 32 -3.13 26.08 -6.00
N ARG A 33 -1.92 25.51 -5.98
CA ARG A 33 -1.52 24.47 -6.94
C ARG A 33 -2.30 23.19 -6.66
N LYS A 34 -2.76 22.54 -7.73
CA LYS A 34 -3.51 21.27 -7.69
C LYS A 34 -2.70 20.19 -8.39
N PHE A 35 -2.55 19.03 -7.75
CA PHE A 35 -1.83 17.89 -8.28
C PHE A 35 -2.69 16.64 -8.24
N HIS A 36 -2.53 15.77 -9.21
CA HIS A 36 -3.13 14.44 -9.21
C HIS A 36 -2.02 13.38 -9.31
N THR A 37 -2.04 12.38 -8.43
CA THR A 37 -0.97 11.36 -8.38
C THR A 37 -0.78 10.60 -9.68
N GLY A 38 -1.84 10.44 -10.50
CA GLY A 38 -1.75 9.86 -11.84
C GLY A 38 -1.30 10.82 -12.94
N ARG A 39 -1.05 12.10 -12.60
CA ARG A 39 -0.55 13.15 -13.51
C ARG A 39 0.48 14.01 -12.78
N TRP A 40 1.35 13.37 -12.01
CA TRP A 40 2.39 14.08 -11.28
C TRP A 40 3.34 14.78 -12.26
N PRO A 41 3.75 16.03 -11.98
CA PRO A 41 4.73 16.73 -12.80
C PRO A 41 6.05 15.95 -12.88
N HIS A 42 6.78 16.09 -13.98
CA HIS A 42 8.12 15.54 -14.11
C HIS A 42 9.16 16.39 -13.38
N GLU A 43 8.87 17.67 -13.19
CA GLU A 43 9.70 18.57 -12.40
C GLU A 43 9.49 18.32 -10.91
N PRO A 44 10.52 18.49 -10.08
CA PRO A 44 10.39 18.41 -8.64
C PRO A 44 9.32 19.36 -8.10
N VAL A 45 8.48 18.87 -7.19
CA VAL A 45 7.49 19.68 -6.48
C VAL A 45 8.02 19.88 -5.06
N ASP A 46 8.26 21.13 -4.68
CA ASP A 46 8.68 21.53 -3.34
C ASP A 46 7.46 21.95 -2.51
N PHE A 47 7.29 21.29 -1.36
CA PHE A 47 6.24 21.59 -0.38
C PHE A 47 6.75 22.33 0.85
N THR A 48 8.02 22.71 0.90
CA THR A 48 8.64 23.40 2.04
C THR A 48 7.90 24.68 2.38
N GLY A 49 7.49 24.83 3.65
CA GLY A 49 6.75 25.98 4.16
C GLY A 49 5.34 26.15 3.57
N ARG A 50 4.77 25.09 3.01
CA ARG A 50 3.41 25.09 2.43
C ARG A 50 2.42 24.40 3.35
N ARG A 51 1.18 24.92 3.35
CA ARG A 51 0.01 24.21 3.87
C ARG A 51 -0.54 23.31 2.75
N VAL A 52 -0.53 22.01 2.98
CA VAL A 52 -0.89 21.02 1.95
C VAL A 52 -2.11 20.21 2.38
N GLY A 53 -3.07 20.05 1.48
CA GLY A 53 -4.20 19.15 1.64
C GLY A 53 -4.02 17.92 0.77
N VAL A 54 -4.12 16.71 1.34
CA VAL A 54 -4.13 15.45 0.59
C VAL A 54 -5.50 14.81 0.70
N ILE A 55 -6.13 14.55 -0.46
CA ILE A 55 -7.46 13.93 -0.52
C ILE A 55 -7.31 12.46 -0.87
N GLY A 56 -7.66 11.59 0.08
CA GLY A 56 -7.65 10.14 -0.06
C GLY A 56 -6.42 9.45 0.52
N THR A 57 -6.66 8.27 1.10
CA THR A 57 -5.69 7.39 1.76
C THR A 57 -5.64 6.00 1.12
N GLY A 58 -5.75 5.93 -0.21
CA GLY A 58 -5.37 4.74 -0.98
C GLY A 58 -3.84 4.67 -1.13
N SER A 59 -3.32 3.63 -1.79
CA SER A 59 -1.88 3.38 -1.88
C SER A 59 -1.06 4.60 -2.32
N SER A 60 -1.50 5.32 -3.35
CA SER A 60 -0.80 6.52 -3.82
C SER A 60 -0.88 7.67 -2.81
N GLY A 61 -2.03 7.84 -2.14
CA GLY A 61 -2.20 8.86 -1.10
C GLY A 61 -1.32 8.58 0.09
N VAL A 62 -1.30 7.35 0.60
CA VAL A 62 -0.43 6.91 1.71
C VAL A 62 1.03 7.24 1.42
N GLN A 63 1.53 6.86 0.24
CA GLN A 63 2.93 7.12 -0.13
C GLN A 63 3.23 8.62 -0.31
N ALA A 64 2.30 9.39 -0.88
CA ALA A 64 2.47 10.84 -1.02
C ALA A 64 2.45 11.56 0.32
N ILE A 65 1.58 11.14 1.27
CA ILE A 65 1.48 11.70 2.62
C ILE A 65 2.82 11.64 3.33
N GLN A 66 3.50 10.51 3.28
CA GLN A 66 4.80 10.30 3.95
C GLN A 66 5.87 11.29 3.46
N GLU A 67 5.99 11.44 2.14
CA GLU A 67 6.95 12.36 1.52
C GLU A 67 6.60 13.83 1.78
N ILE A 68 5.32 14.18 1.74
CA ILE A 68 4.85 15.54 1.94
C ILE A 68 4.94 15.94 3.41
N ALA A 69 4.66 15.03 4.34
CA ALA A 69 4.71 15.30 5.78
C ALA A 69 6.09 15.78 6.24
N GLY A 70 7.17 15.26 5.64
CA GLY A 70 8.53 15.68 5.94
C GLY A 70 8.92 17.06 5.41
N GLN A 71 8.10 17.68 4.54
CA GLN A 71 8.41 18.95 3.88
C GLN A 71 7.42 20.06 4.26
N ALA A 72 6.13 19.74 4.37
CA ALA A 72 5.07 20.72 4.54
C ALA A 72 5.14 21.39 5.93
N GLU A 73 4.82 22.68 5.98
CA GLU A 73 4.59 23.39 7.25
C GLU A 73 3.36 22.83 7.99
N HIS A 74 2.33 22.47 7.22
CA HIS A 74 1.12 21.85 7.75
C HIS A 74 0.51 20.91 6.70
N LEU A 75 0.18 19.69 7.12
CA LEU A 75 -0.47 18.70 6.29
C LEU A 75 -1.86 18.36 6.83
N THR A 76 -2.87 18.53 5.97
CA THR A 76 -4.23 18.07 6.26
C THR A 76 -4.58 16.90 5.36
N VAL A 77 -4.98 15.79 5.96
CA VAL A 77 -5.39 14.58 5.21
C VAL A 77 -6.91 14.44 5.26
N PHE A 78 -7.53 14.44 4.09
CA PHE A 78 -8.98 14.22 3.94
C PHE A 78 -9.24 12.75 3.65
N GLN A 79 -9.74 12.03 4.64
CA GLN A 79 -9.95 10.59 4.60
C GLN A 79 -11.44 10.25 4.74
N ARG A 80 -11.96 9.42 3.84
CA ARG A 80 -13.30 8.85 3.97
C ARG A 80 -13.30 7.52 4.73
N THR A 81 -12.33 6.68 4.45
CA THR A 81 -12.20 5.34 5.04
C THR A 81 -10.71 5.07 5.27
N PRO A 82 -10.29 4.78 6.50
CA PRO A 82 -8.90 4.40 6.77
C PRO A 82 -8.53 3.10 6.04
N SER A 83 -7.29 3.03 5.58
CA SER A 83 -6.75 1.86 4.89
C SER A 83 -5.85 1.06 5.83
N TYR A 84 -5.81 -0.26 5.62
CA TYR A 84 -4.72 -1.06 6.21
C TYR A 84 -3.42 -0.68 5.51
N VAL A 85 -2.45 -0.21 6.29
CA VAL A 85 -1.11 0.09 5.83
C VAL A 85 -0.14 -0.84 6.56
N VAL A 86 0.75 -1.48 5.82
CA VAL A 86 1.84 -2.27 6.38
C VAL A 86 3.18 -1.66 5.97
N GLU A 87 4.20 -1.89 6.78
CA GLU A 87 5.52 -1.34 6.52
C GLU A 87 6.08 -1.86 5.19
N ALA A 88 6.59 -0.94 4.39
CA ALA A 88 7.29 -1.24 3.15
C ALA A 88 8.79 -1.40 3.36
N PHE A 89 9.34 -0.81 4.42
CA PHE A 89 10.78 -0.71 4.68
C PHE A 89 11.57 -0.27 3.45
N ASN A 90 11.03 0.76 2.76
CA ASN A 90 11.65 1.26 1.55
C ASN A 90 13.05 1.78 1.85
N ARG A 91 14.04 1.23 1.14
CA ARG A 91 15.45 1.56 1.30
C ARG A 91 16.19 1.43 -0.03
N PRO A 92 17.32 2.10 -0.20
CA PRO A 92 18.20 1.82 -1.31
C PRO A 92 18.67 0.36 -1.29
N LEU A 93 18.74 -0.27 -2.46
CA LEU A 93 19.34 -1.59 -2.60
C LEU A 93 20.87 -1.46 -2.49
N GLY A 94 21.48 -2.27 -1.64
CA GLY A 94 22.94 -2.39 -1.60
C GLY A 94 23.50 -3.01 -2.90
N ASP A 95 24.73 -2.68 -3.24
CA ASP A 95 25.37 -3.15 -4.49
C ASP A 95 25.46 -4.68 -4.56
N ASP A 96 25.75 -5.34 -3.45
CA ASP A 96 25.81 -6.82 -3.38
C ASP A 96 24.44 -7.44 -3.58
N GLU A 97 23.40 -6.88 -2.97
CA GLU A 97 22.01 -7.30 -3.12
C GLU A 97 21.56 -7.13 -4.58
N GLN A 98 21.86 -6.00 -5.18
CA GLN A 98 21.54 -5.74 -6.58
C GLN A 98 22.27 -6.72 -7.52
N ARG A 99 23.56 -6.99 -7.28
CA ARG A 99 24.34 -7.98 -8.04
C ARG A 99 23.74 -9.39 -7.91
N ASN A 100 23.38 -9.79 -6.70
CA ASN A 100 22.78 -11.08 -6.44
C ASN A 100 21.43 -11.23 -7.15
N ILE A 101 20.55 -10.25 -7.06
CA ILE A 101 19.26 -10.25 -7.77
C ILE A 101 19.47 -10.39 -9.28
N LYS A 102 20.40 -9.61 -9.86
CA LYS A 102 20.69 -9.67 -11.30
C LYS A 102 21.27 -11.01 -11.74
N ALA A 103 22.13 -11.63 -10.92
CA ALA A 103 22.73 -12.94 -11.22
C ALA A 103 21.67 -14.06 -11.24
N HIS A 104 20.64 -13.97 -10.38
CA HIS A 104 19.57 -14.99 -10.24
C HIS A 104 18.24 -14.56 -10.85
N TYR A 105 18.23 -13.52 -11.68
CA TYR A 105 17.00 -12.92 -12.20
C TYR A 105 16.07 -13.92 -12.91
N GLN A 106 16.62 -14.84 -13.71
CA GLN A 106 15.84 -15.85 -14.44
C GLN A 106 15.18 -16.85 -13.48
N GLU A 107 15.90 -17.27 -12.46
CA GLU A 107 15.41 -18.20 -11.43
C GLU A 107 14.31 -17.56 -10.59
N LEU A 108 14.53 -16.31 -10.12
CA LEU A 108 13.56 -15.54 -9.37
C LEU A 108 12.27 -15.32 -10.19
N ARG A 109 12.40 -14.99 -11.47
CA ARG A 109 11.26 -14.81 -12.37
C ARG A 109 10.51 -16.13 -12.62
N ALA A 110 11.23 -17.25 -12.79
CA ALA A 110 10.63 -18.56 -12.96
C ALA A 110 9.88 -19.02 -11.70
N ALA A 111 10.43 -18.73 -10.52
CA ALA A 111 9.78 -18.98 -9.23
C ALA A 111 8.52 -18.13 -9.08
N ALA A 112 8.59 -16.83 -9.33
CA ALA A 112 7.45 -15.93 -9.23
C ALA A 112 6.26 -16.35 -10.11
N LYS A 113 6.51 -16.86 -11.32
CA LYS A 113 5.46 -17.38 -12.23
C LYS A 113 4.68 -18.57 -11.67
N LYS A 114 5.20 -19.26 -10.67
CA LYS A 114 4.54 -20.41 -10.03
C LYS A 114 3.71 -20.01 -8.82
N THR A 115 3.77 -18.75 -8.40
CA THR A 115 3.01 -18.23 -7.26
C THR A 115 1.68 -17.62 -7.71
N PHE A 116 0.68 -17.60 -6.83
CA PHE A 116 -0.63 -17.01 -7.09
C PHE A 116 -0.55 -15.53 -7.47
N GLY A 117 0.31 -14.77 -6.80
CA GLY A 117 0.46 -13.33 -7.01
C GLY A 117 1.45 -12.93 -8.11
N GLY A 118 2.20 -13.87 -8.69
CA GLY A 118 3.23 -13.56 -9.67
C GLY A 118 4.51 -12.94 -9.10
N PHE A 119 4.72 -13.01 -7.78
CA PHE A 119 5.93 -12.56 -7.07
C PHE A 119 6.39 -13.60 -6.05
N ASN A 120 7.64 -13.53 -5.62
CA ASN A 120 8.28 -14.54 -4.75
C ASN A 120 7.81 -14.45 -3.29
N THR A 121 6.52 -14.61 -3.06
CA THR A 121 5.95 -14.76 -1.72
C THR A 121 5.41 -16.19 -1.58
N VAL A 122 5.90 -16.89 -0.59
CA VAL A 122 5.40 -18.23 -0.26
C VAL A 122 4.22 -18.05 0.68
N MET A 123 3.04 -18.55 0.27
CA MET A 123 1.88 -18.64 1.15
C MET A 123 2.16 -19.69 2.23
N ASN A 124 1.85 -19.36 3.47
CA ASN A 124 1.81 -20.34 4.54
C ASN A 124 0.67 -21.34 4.25
N ASP A 125 0.85 -22.59 4.62
CA ASP A 125 -0.14 -23.66 4.44
C ASP A 125 -1.06 -23.86 5.66
N GLN A 126 -0.82 -23.12 6.76
CA GLN A 126 -1.58 -23.22 8.00
C GLN A 126 -2.68 -22.15 8.10
N SER A 127 -3.78 -22.57 8.73
CA SER A 127 -4.88 -21.69 9.11
C SER A 127 -4.51 -20.85 10.34
N ALA A 128 -4.88 -19.57 10.33
CA ALA A 128 -4.77 -18.70 11.51
C ALA A 128 -5.56 -19.23 12.70
N LEU A 129 -6.57 -20.06 12.48
CA LEU A 129 -7.42 -20.64 13.52
C LEU A 129 -6.86 -21.94 14.10
N SER A 130 -5.88 -22.57 13.43
CA SER A 130 -5.29 -23.85 13.86
C SER A 130 -4.10 -23.68 14.82
N VAL A 131 -3.67 -22.47 15.07
CA VAL A 131 -2.49 -22.15 15.87
C VAL A 131 -2.87 -21.46 17.18
N SER A 132 -2.02 -21.59 18.21
CA SER A 132 -2.18 -20.87 19.46
C SER A 132 -2.05 -19.35 19.26
N GLU A 133 -2.59 -18.55 20.19
CA GLU A 133 -2.46 -17.08 20.14
C GLU A 133 -0.99 -16.63 20.14
N ARG A 134 -0.15 -17.30 20.91
CA ARG A 134 1.30 -17.02 20.94
C ARG A 134 1.95 -17.24 19.58
N GLU A 135 1.65 -18.36 18.92
CA GLU A 135 2.20 -18.70 17.61
C GLU A 135 1.66 -17.79 16.52
N PHE A 136 0.35 -17.46 16.59
CA PHE A 136 -0.26 -16.48 15.71
C PHE A 136 0.47 -15.13 15.79
N ARG A 137 0.63 -14.58 17.02
CA ARG A 137 1.30 -13.30 17.20
C ARG A 137 2.74 -13.33 16.73
N GLN A 138 3.48 -14.38 17.04
CA GLN A 138 4.87 -14.53 16.58
C GLN A 138 4.95 -14.45 15.04
N ARG A 139 4.14 -15.20 14.33
CA ARG A 139 4.14 -15.20 12.85
C ARG A 139 3.71 -13.88 12.25
N MET A 140 2.71 -13.26 12.85
CA MET A 140 2.25 -11.95 12.39
C MET A 140 3.34 -10.88 12.61
N GLU A 141 4.09 -10.94 13.72
CA GLU A 141 5.25 -10.07 13.95
C GLU A 141 6.38 -10.32 12.94
N GLU A 142 6.68 -11.56 12.63
CA GLU A 142 7.68 -11.93 11.63
C GLU A 142 7.27 -11.40 10.24
N ALA A 143 5.99 -11.57 9.86
CA ALA A 143 5.46 -11.08 8.60
C ALA A 143 5.43 -9.54 8.54
N TRP A 144 5.06 -8.89 9.65
CA TRP A 144 5.08 -7.42 9.78
C TRP A 144 6.48 -6.86 9.62
N ASN A 145 7.45 -7.45 10.32
CA ASN A 145 8.86 -7.02 10.29
C ASN A 145 9.57 -7.35 8.97
N SER A 146 9.04 -8.30 8.21
CA SER A 146 9.52 -8.57 6.84
C SER A 146 9.05 -7.53 5.83
N GLY A 147 7.96 -6.85 6.14
CA GLY A 147 7.36 -5.82 5.29
C GLY A 147 6.69 -6.33 4.02
N GLY A 148 6.03 -5.40 3.36
CA GLY A 148 5.45 -5.65 2.06
C GLY A 148 4.17 -6.51 2.08
N ILE A 149 3.74 -6.90 0.88
CA ILE A 149 2.50 -7.66 0.69
C ILE A 149 2.55 -9.10 1.21
N GLY A 150 3.74 -9.61 1.54
CA GLY A 150 3.94 -10.91 2.18
C GLY A 150 3.21 -11.06 3.51
N PHE A 151 2.85 -9.94 4.15
CA PHE A 151 2.01 -9.91 5.35
C PHE A 151 0.72 -10.72 5.20
N LEU A 152 0.02 -10.62 4.07
CA LEU A 152 -1.21 -11.40 3.81
C LEU A 152 -0.96 -12.89 3.62
N ALA A 153 0.26 -13.29 3.37
CA ALA A 153 0.66 -14.70 3.20
C ALA A 153 1.06 -15.39 4.51
N ALA A 154 1.00 -14.69 5.65
CA ALA A 154 1.31 -15.23 6.97
C ALA A 154 0.45 -16.45 7.34
N PHE A 155 -0.80 -16.48 6.83
CA PHE A 155 -1.73 -17.60 6.96
C PHE A 155 -2.54 -17.76 5.67
N ASN A 156 -3.04 -18.98 5.41
CA ASN A 156 -3.70 -19.32 4.16
C ASN A 156 -5.18 -18.93 4.09
N ASP A 157 -5.79 -18.55 5.19
CA ASP A 157 -7.24 -18.39 5.35
C ASP A 157 -7.74 -16.96 5.58
N PHE A 158 -6.85 -15.97 5.60
CA PHE A 158 -7.27 -14.56 5.75
C PHE A 158 -8.26 -14.07 4.68
N GLY A 159 -8.16 -14.59 3.46
CA GLY A 159 -9.06 -14.23 2.36
C GLY A 159 -10.37 -15.02 2.34
N PHE A 160 -10.48 -16.09 3.12
CA PHE A 160 -11.56 -17.08 2.97
C PHE A 160 -12.33 -17.37 4.24
N HIS A 161 -11.81 -16.99 5.42
CA HIS A 161 -12.43 -17.27 6.71
C HIS A 161 -12.56 -15.99 7.54
N GLU A 162 -13.80 -15.65 7.92
CA GLU A 162 -14.11 -14.38 8.60
C GLU A 162 -13.37 -14.23 9.93
N GLU A 163 -13.34 -15.29 10.76
CA GLU A 163 -12.68 -15.22 12.08
C GLU A 163 -11.16 -15.13 11.95
N ALA A 164 -10.57 -15.84 10.99
CA ALA A 164 -9.15 -15.69 10.69
C ALA A 164 -8.83 -14.26 10.25
N ASN A 165 -9.68 -13.70 9.39
CA ASN A 165 -9.54 -12.33 8.92
C ASN A 165 -9.65 -11.32 10.08
N LYS A 166 -10.61 -11.51 11.02
CA LYS A 166 -10.75 -10.67 12.22
C LYS A 166 -9.49 -10.67 13.09
N ARG A 167 -8.82 -11.83 13.26
CA ARG A 167 -7.53 -11.89 13.96
C ARG A 167 -6.47 -11.04 13.26
N GLY A 168 -6.37 -11.14 11.94
CA GLY A 168 -5.46 -10.31 11.14
C GLY A 168 -5.77 -8.82 11.22
N GLN A 169 -7.06 -8.46 11.17
CA GLN A 169 -7.52 -7.08 11.35
C GLN A 169 -7.08 -6.52 12.71
N GLU A 170 -7.33 -7.27 13.79
CA GLU A 170 -7.03 -6.80 15.14
C GLU A 170 -5.53 -6.66 15.37
N PHE A 171 -4.72 -7.55 14.80
CA PHE A 171 -3.28 -7.41 14.83
C PHE A 171 -2.82 -6.05 14.24
N VAL A 172 -3.33 -5.67 13.06
CA VAL A 172 -2.97 -4.37 12.46
C VAL A 172 -3.50 -3.20 13.27
N ARG A 173 -4.72 -3.30 13.82
CA ARG A 173 -5.25 -2.27 14.72
C ARG A 173 -4.40 -2.08 15.98
N ASP A 174 -3.91 -3.18 16.56
CA ASP A 174 -2.98 -3.11 17.69
C ASP A 174 -1.68 -2.40 17.31
N LYS A 175 -1.14 -2.65 16.10
CA LYS A 175 0.04 -1.91 15.62
C LYS A 175 -0.22 -0.40 15.52
N ILE A 176 -1.39 0.00 15.01
CA ILE A 176 -1.77 1.43 14.93
C ILE A 176 -1.86 2.03 16.34
N ARG A 177 -2.54 1.36 17.29
CA ARG A 177 -2.68 1.83 18.66
C ARG A 177 -1.34 2.00 19.37
N HIS A 178 -0.33 1.19 19.02
CA HIS A 178 1.01 1.29 19.60
C HIS A 178 1.90 2.35 18.91
N ALA A 179 1.61 2.68 17.66
CA ALA A 179 2.41 3.63 16.90
C ALA A 179 1.94 5.09 17.07
N VAL A 180 0.69 5.31 17.45
CA VAL A 180 0.06 6.64 17.52
C VAL A 180 -0.37 6.94 18.96
N ASP A 181 0.16 8.01 19.54
CA ASP A 181 -0.09 8.37 20.92
C ASP A 181 -1.46 9.04 21.14
N ASP A 182 -1.93 9.84 20.18
CA ASP A 182 -3.20 10.56 20.30
C ASP A 182 -4.42 9.66 20.04
N PRO A 183 -5.28 9.42 21.04
CA PRO A 183 -6.39 8.47 20.91
C PRO A 183 -7.43 8.92 19.86
N VAL A 184 -7.59 10.22 19.62
CA VAL A 184 -8.51 10.71 18.59
C VAL A 184 -7.98 10.38 17.20
N THR A 185 -6.69 10.56 16.99
CA THR A 185 -6.01 10.18 15.73
C THR A 185 -6.02 8.66 15.55
N VAL A 186 -5.81 7.88 16.60
CA VAL A 186 -5.92 6.41 16.56
C VAL A 186 -7.29 6.01 16.00
N GLU A 187 -8.39 6.48 16.58
CA GLU A 187 -9.73 6.14 16.12
C GLU A 187 -9.99 6.52 14.66
N MET A 188 -9.43 7.64 14.21
CA MET A 188 -9.53 8.05 12.81
C MET A 188 -8.73 7.15 11.86
N LEU A 189 -7.66 6.51 12.34
CA LEU A 189 -6.78 5.65 11.52
C LEU A 189 -7.16 4.17 11.56
N LEU A 190 -7.98 3.71 12.52
CA LEU A 190 -8.38 2.31 12.62
C LEU A 190 -9.25 1.86 11.45
N PRO A 191 -8.79 0.92 10.61
CA PRO A 191 -9.62 0.36 9.54
C PRO A 191 -10.68 -0.57 10.12
N TYR A 192 -11.90 -0.48 9.58
CA TYR A 192 -13.05 -1.28 10.04
C TYR A 192 -13.65 -2.17 8.94
N HIS A 193 -13.03 -2.21 7.77
CA HIS A 193 -13.42 -3.10 6.69
C HIS A 193 -12.63 -4.41 6.74
N ILE A 194 -13.06 -5.42 5.99
CA ILE A 194 -12.39 -6.72 5.87
C ILE A 194 -10.97 -6.51 5.32
N LEU A 195 -9.97 -7.09 5.98
CA LEU A 195 -8.59 -7.08 5.55
C LEU A 195 -8.47 -7.79 4.20
N GLY A 196 -7.89 -7.11 3.21
CA GLY A 196 -7.75 -7.62 1.85
C GLY A 196 -8.91 -7.31 0.91
N CYS A 197 -10.09 -6.83 1.38
CA CYS A 197 -11.18 -6.41 0.48
C CYS A 197 -10.84 -5.13 -0.30
N LYS A 198 -9.93 -4.33 0.21
CA LYS A 198 -9.25 -3.24 -0.50
C LYS A 198 -7.77 -3.57 -0.58
N ARG A 199 -7.09 -3.00 -1.57
CA ARG A 199 -5.64 -3.17 -1.69
C ARG A 199 -4.96 -2.76 -0.39
N LEU A 200 -4.16 -3.68 0.17
CA LEU A 200 -3.26 -3.38 1.27
C LEU A 200 -2.29 -2.28 0.83
N CYS A 201 -2.21 -1.20 1.59
CA CYS A 201 -1.29 -0.11 1.29
C CYS A 201 0.08 -0.43 1.87
N LEU A 202 1.12 -0.06 1.14
CA LEU A 202 2.50 -0.15 1.60
C LEU A 202 2.98 1.26 1.92
N GLY A 203 3.46 1.44 3.13
CA GLY A 203 4.00 2.71 3.60
C GLY A 203 5.23 2.50 4.46
N THR A 204 6.13 3.47 4.50
CA THR A 204 7.30 3.48 5.39
C THR A 204 7.12 4.61 6.38
N ASN A 205 6.93 4.30 7.68
CA ASN A 205 6.64 5.27 8.74
C ASN A 205 5.34 6.08 8.50
N TYR A 206 4.25 5.40 8.11
CA TYR A 206 2.97 6.07 7.87
C TYR A 206 2.21 6.38 9.17
N TYR A 207 2.30 5.51 10.16
CA TYR A 207 1.67 5.64 11.47
C TYR A 207 2.59 6.29 12.48
#